data_e1aa2f722cfa48df6b7a381f98035c32
#
_entry.id   e1aa2f722cfa48df6b7a381f98035c32
#
_cell.length_a   1.000
_cell.length_b   1.000
_cell.length_c   1.000
_cell.angle_alpha   90.00
_cell.angle_beta   90.00
_cell.angle_gamma   90.00
#
_symmetry.space_group_name_H-M   'P 1'
#
loop_
_entity.id
_entity.type
_entity.pdbx_description
1 polymer ?
#
loop_
_entity_poly.entity_id
_entity_poly.type
_entity_poly.pdbx_seq_one_letter_code
_entity_poly.pdbx_strand_id
1 'polypeptide(L)'
;LRKYALTQSNPSHEIPKVMIHETEDSGVYVYLYKSKHDTSSHNDFWFDDLQDAEDFSNQYFGIENSDWVSIDDPSKGCQHDLIRPIRRKEKPNDHQYEILEDGVWKDIEL
;
A
#
# COMPACT_ATOMS: atom_id res chain seq x y z
N LEU A 1 7.88 -2.97 -8.28
CA LEU A 1 7.27 -4.13 -7.63
C LEU A 1 6.46 -3.67 -6.42
N ARG A 2 5.23 -4.18 -6.32
CA ARG A 2 4.43 -4.03 -5.10
C ARG A 2 3.96 -5.38 -4.61
N LYS A 3 3.88 -5.53 -3.29
CA LYS A 3 3.31 -6.71 -2.64
C LYS A 3 2.77 -6.33 -1.27
N TYR A 4 1.75 -7.05 -0.83
CA TYR A 4 1.18 -6.83 0.50
C TYR A 4 1.04 -8.15 1.24
N ALA A 5 0.91 -8.05 2.56
CA ALA A 5 0.63 -9.19 3.41
C ALA A 5 -0.31 -8.78 4.52
N LEU A 6 -1.18 -9.69 4.90
CA LEU A 6 -1.99 -9.54 6.10
C LEU A 6 -1.17 -10.06 7.28
N THR A 7 -1.13 -9.30 8.35
CA THR A 7 -0.44 -9.73 9.56
C THR A 7 -1.29 -10.74 10.30
N GLN A 8 -0.62 -11.60 11.02
CA GLN A 8 -1.32 -12.51 11.92
C GLN A 8 -1.94 -11.71 13.07
N SER A 9 -3.10 -12.18 13.54
CA SER A 9 -3.80 -11.56 14.67
C SER A 9 -2.88 -11.54 15.88
N ASN A 10 -2.31 -10.40 16.15
CA ASN A 10 -1.51 -10.16 17.35
C ASN A 10 -2.15 -8.98 18.09
N PRO A 11 -2.71 -9.24 19.29
CA PRO A 11 -3.40 -8.18 20.03
C PRO A 11 -2.47 -7.06 20.49
N SER A 12 -1.17 -7.22 20.38
CA SER A 12 -0.21 -6.19 20.80
C SER A 12 0.08 -5.14 19.74
N HIS A 13 -0.37 -5.32 18.48
CA HIS A 13 -0.22 -4.31 17.45
C HIS A 13 -1.51 -4.16 16.62
N GLU A 14 -1.72 -2.95 16.15
CA GLU A 14 -2.95 -2.55 15.45
C GLU A 14 -2.75 -2.43 13.93
N ILE A 15 -1.80 -3.18 13.36
CA ILE A 15 -1.46 -3.12 11.94
C ILE A 15 -1.84 -4.44 11.27
N PRO A 16 -3.07 -4.55 10.73
CA PRO A 16 -3.51 -5.80 10.10
C PRO A 16 -2.98 -6.04 8.70
N LYS A 17 -2.38 -5.03 8.07
CA LYS A 17 -1.87 -5.13 6.70
C LYS A 17 -0.61 -4.28 6.52
N VAL A 18 0.34 -4.82 5.76
CA VAL A 18 1.59 -4.14 5.38
C VAL A 18 1.76 -4.27 3.87
N MET A 19 2.18 -3.20 3.20
CA MET A 19 2.53 -3.22 1.78
C MET A 19 3.97 -2.76 1.59
N ILE A 20 4.71 -3.46 0.73
CA ILE A 20 6.02 -3.02 0.25
C ILE A 20 5.87 -2.51 -1.18
N HIS A 21 6.45 -1.35 -1.45
CA HIS A 21 6.56 -0.78 -2.79
C HIS A 21 8.01 -0.49 -3.10
N GLU A 22 8.60 -1.33 -3.93
CA GLU A 22 9.95 -1.13 -4.47
C GLU A 22 9.84 -0.28 -5.73
N THR A 23 10.39 0.95 -5.66
CA THR A 23 10.41 1.87 -6.80
C THR A 23 11.65 1.60 -7.67
N GLU A 24 11.68 2.14 -8.89
CA GLU A 24 12.81 1.96 -9.79
C GLU A 24 14.07 2.70 -9.32
N ASP A 25 13.89 3.90 -8.77
CA ASP A 25 15.03 4.79 -8.48
C ASP A 25 14.89 5.60 -7.19
N SER A 26 13.86 5.34 -6.39
CA SER A 26 13.59 6.11 -5.16
C SER A 26 13.59 5.26 -3.88
N GLY A 27 14.15 4.05 -3.94
CA GLY A 27 14.20 3.14 -2.80
C GLY A 27 12.92 2.34 -2.61
N VAL A 28 12.70 1.88 -1.38
CA VAL A 28 11.62 0.97 -1.05
C VAL A 28 10.78 1.54 0.09
N TYR A 29 9.47 1.61 -0.12
CA TYR A 29 8.53 2.08 0.90
C TYR A 29 7.82 0.90 1.56
N VAL A 30 7.60 1.02 2.86
CA VAL A 30 6.76 0.10 3.62
C VAL A 30 5.59 0.89 4.16
N TYR A 31 4.38 0.54 3.74
CA TYR A 31 3.15 1.19 4.19
C TYR A 31 2.47 0.33 5.25
N LEU A 32 2.08 0.95 6.34
CA LEU A 32 1.36 0.30 7.44
C LEU A 32 -0.10 0.74 7.42
N TYR A 33 -1.01 -0.21 7.56
CA TYR A 33 -2.46 0.05 7.47
C TYR A 33 -3.16 -0.33 8.76
N LYS A 34 -4.13 0.46 9.17
CA LYS A 34 -5.02 0.13 10.29
C LYS A 34 -6.25 -0.67 9.87
N SER A 35 -6.37 -0.98 8.59
CA SER A 35 -7.49 -1.74 8.02
C SER A 35 -6.97 -2.74 7.01
N LYS A 36 -7.68 -3.87 6.86
CA LYS A 36 -7.44 -4.84 5.79
C LYS A 36 -7.99 -4.37 4.46
N HIS A 37 -8.88 -3.38 4.47
CA HIS A 37 -9.46 -2.83 3.26
C HIS A 37 -8.44 -2.01 2.47
N ASP A 38 -8.74 -1.77 1.20
CA ASP A 38 -7.91 -0.96 0.31
C ASP A 38 -8.18 0.53 0.59
N THR A 39 -7.50 1.03 1.59
CA THR A 39 -7.59 2.42 2.06
C THR A 39 -6.20 3.03 2.15
N SER A 40 -6.14 4.34 2.40
CA SER A 40 -4.86 5.03 2.59
C SER A 40 -4.08 4.44 3.76
N SER A 41 -2.77 4.42 3.65
CA SER A 41 -1.89 3.95 4.72
C SER A 41 -1.96 4.88 5.93
N HIS A 42 -1.75 4.30 7.11
CA HIS A 42 -1.67 5.04 8.37
C HIS A 42 -0.28 5.65 8.55
N ASN A 43 0.76 4.92 8.15
CA ASN A 43 2.14 5.35 8.30
C ASN A 43 3.00 4.70 7.22
N ASP A 44 4.18 5.25 6.97
CA ASP A 44 5.12 4.70 6.01
C ASP A 44 6.55 4.81 6.52
N PHE A 45 7.40 3.90 6.01
CA PHE A 45 8.84 3.87 6.27
C PHE A 45 9.56 3.71 4.94
N TRP A 46 10.81 4.19 4.90
CA TRP A 46 11.64 4.12 3.71
C TRP A 46 12.90 3.30 3.98
N PHE A 47 13.29 2.49 3.01
CA PHE A 47 14.49 1.66 3.06
C PHE A 47 15.27 1.77 1.76
N ASP A 48 16.59 1.54 1.83
CA ASP A 48 17.45 1.58 0.66
C ASP A 48 17.17 0.44 -0.31
N ASP A 49 16.84 -0.75 0.21
CA ASP A 49 16.63 -1.93 -0.60
C ASP A 49 15.49 -2.82 -0.09
N LEU A 50 15.10 -3.76 -0.95
CA LEU A 50 13.98 -4.66 -0.68
C LEU A 50 14.25 -5.58 0.51
N GLN A 51 15.47 -6.06 0.66
CA GLN A 51 15.82 -6.97 1.75
C GLN A 51 15.61 -6.32 3.12
N ASP A 52 16.03 -5.06 3.27
CA ASP A 52 15.84 -4.32 4.51
C ASP A 52 14.36 -4.13 4.83
N ALA A 53 13.54 -3.84 3.82
CA ALA A 53 12.09 -3.70 3.98
C ALA A 53 11.44 -5.03 4.40
N GLU A 54 11.87 -6.14 3.81
CA GLU A 54 11.37 -7.47 4.15
C GLU A 54 11.80 -7.88 5.57
N ASP A 55 13.04 -7.60 5.94
CA ASP A 55 13.56 -7.88 7.30
C ASP A 55 12.80 -7.09 8.35
N PHE A 56 12.53 -5.82 8.09
CA PHE A 56 11.71 -4.98 8.96
C PHE A 56 10.30 -5.57 9.13
N SER A 57 9.68 -5.97 8.04
CA SER A 57 8.33 -6.53 8.05
C SER A 57 8.26 -7.86 8.80
N ASN A 58 9.30 -8.67 8.67
CA ASN A 58 9.41 -9.93 9.43
C ASN A 58 9.62 -9.66 10.93
N GLN A 59 10.56 -8.77 11.25
CA GLN A 59 10.94 -8.50 12.65
C GLN A 59 9.79 -7.89 13.46
N TYR A 60 9.08 -6.93 12.89
CA TYR A 60 8.06 -6.18 13.62
C TYR A 60 6.64 -6.71 13.45
N PHE A 61 6.35 -7.44 12.37
CA PHE A 61 4.99 -7.88 12.04
C PHE A 61 4.88 -9.39 11.77
N GLY A 62 6.00 -10.12 11.86
CA GLY A 62 6.00 -11.57 11.71
C GLY A 62 5.68 -12.05 10.30
N ILE A 63 5.86 -11.20 9.27
CA ILE A 63 5.55 -11.55 7.89
C ILE A 63 6.66 -12.40 7.31
N GLU A 64 6.31 -13.61 6.85
CA GLU A 64 7.23 -14.54 6.20
C GLU A 64 7.21 -14.33 4.68
N ASN A 65 8.22 -14.84 3.99
CA ASN A 65 8.31 -14.71 2.52
C ASN A 65 7.09 -15.28 1.79
N SER A 66 6.48 -16.34 2.33
CA SER A 66 5.30 -16.98 1.73
C SER A 66 3.99 -16.21 1.96
N ASP A 67 4.01 -15.20 2.83
CA ASP A 67 2.81 -14.42 3.16
C ASP A 67 2.53 -13.30 2.15
N TRP A 68 3.53 -12.94 1.37
CA TRP A 68 3.41 -11.82 0.43
C TRP A 68 2.55 -12.17 -0.79
N VAL A 69 1.64 -11.27 -1.13
CA VAL A 69 0.82 -11.33 -2.34
C VAL A 69 1.27 -10.23 -3.29
N SER A 70 1.78 -10.62 -4.45
CA SER A 70 2.22 -9.64 -5.46
C SER A 70 1.01 -8.96 -6.11
N ILE A 71 1.14 -7.67 -6.33
CA ILE A 71 0.13 -6.85 -7.00
C ILE A 71 0.82 -5.98 -8.06
N ASP A 72 0.02 -5.41 -8.96
CA ASP A 72 0.53 -4.54 -10.01
C ASP A 72 1.14 -3.26 -9.41
N ASP A 73 2.11 -2.70 -10.12
CA ASP A 73 2.62 -1.38 -9.80
C ASP A 73 1.52 -0.35 -10.02
N PRO A 74 1.56 0.79 -9.28
CA PRO A 74 0.52 1.79 -9.46
C PRO A 74 0.54 2.37 -10.86
N SER A 75 -0.65 2.58 -11.43
CA SER A 75 -0.78 3.29 -12.70
C SER A 75 -0.29 4.73 -12.54
N LYS A 76 0.14 5.33 -13.65
CA LYS A 76 0.66 6.69 -13.64
C LYS A 76 -0.34 7.67 -12.99
N GLY A 77 0.15 8.42 -12.01
CA GLY A 77 -0.65 9.41 -11.29
C GLY A 77 -1.52 8.85 -10.17
N CYS A 78 -1.56 7.51 -10.01
CA CYS A 78 -2.32 6.88 -8.93
C CYS A 78 -1.56 6.84 -7.61
N GLN A 79 -2.29 6.71 -6.52
CA GLN A 79 -1.72 6.60 -5.19
C GLN A 79 -0.95 5.28 -5.05
N HIS A 80 0.26 5.35 -4.51
CA HIS A 80 1.13 4.18 -4.39
C HIS A 80 0.71 3.23 -3.27
N ASP A 81 0.02 3.74 -2.27
CA ASP A 81 -0.42 2.98 -1.10
C ASP A 81 -1.81 2.36 -1.25
N LEU A 82 -2.43 2.51 -2.42
CA LEU A 82 -3.72 1.89 -2.73
C LEU A 82 -3.53 0.80 -3.79
N ILE A 83 -4.21 -0.33 -3.60
CA ILE A 83 -4.13 -1.45 -4.54
C ILE A 83 -4.85 -1.12 -5.84
N ARG A 84 -6.07 -0.57 -5.73
CA ARG A 84 -6.88 -0.16 -6.87
C ARG A 84 -6.31 1.11 -7.53
N PRO A 85 -6.55 1.35 -8.83
CA PRO A 85 -6.05 2.53 -9.54
C PRO A 85 -6.82 3.79 -9.14
N ILE A 86 -6.51 4.32 -7.97
CA ILE A 86 -7.17 5.48 -7.38
C ILE A 86 -6.18 6.65 -7.33
N ARG A 87 -6.65 7.82 -7.72
CA ARG A 87 -5.87 9.05 -7.65
C ARG A 87 -6.63 10.13 -6.88
N ARG A 88 -5.88 11.08 -6.33
CA ARG A 88 -6.45 12.28 -5.73
C ARG A 88 -6.92 13.23 -6.82
N LYS A 89 -8.11 13.80 -6.68
CA LYS A 89 -8.65 14.76 -7.64
C LYS A 89 -7.91 16.10 -7.52
N GLU A 90 -7.59 16.72 -8.65
CA GLU A 90 -6.96 18.05 -8.68
C GLU A 90 -7.90 19.13 -8.12
N LYS A 91 -9.19 19.01 -8.40
CA LYS A 91 -10.22 19.94 -7.93
C LYS A 91 -11.28 19.13 -7.19
N PRO A 92 -11.05 18.85 -5.88
CA PRO A 92 -12.00 18.05 -5.13
C PRO A 92 -13.34 18.79 -5.00
N ASN A 93 -14.40 18.02 -5.17
CA ASN A 93 -15.77 18.46 -4.87
C ASN A 93 -16.22 17.76 -3.58
N ASP A 94 -17.37 17.05 -3.59
CA ASP A 94 -17.80 16.22 -2.46
C ASP A 94 -16.93 14.98 -2.29
N HIS A 95 -16.14 14.61 -3.31
CA HIS A 95 -15.22 13.48 -3.29
C HIS A 95 -13.79 13.96 -3.51
N GLN A 96 -12.84 13.41 -2.74
CA GLN A 96 -11.43 13.75 -2.85
C GLN A 96 -10.68 12.83 -3.80
N TYR A 97 -11.24 11.67 -4.11
CA TYR A 97 -10.59 10.62 -4.89
C TYR A 97 -11.45 10.16 -6.05
N GLU A 98 -10.79 9.64 -7.07
CA GLU A 98 -11.45 9.00 -8.20
C GLU A 98 -10.71 7.73 -8.60
N ILE A 99 -11.46 6.76 -9.13
CA ILE A 99 -10.95 5.46 -9.56
C ILE A 99 -11.07 5.33 -11.07
N LEU A 100 -10.08 4.67 -11.69
CA LEU A 100 -10.10 4.36 -13.10
C LEU A 100 -10.85 3.04 -13.33
N GLU A 101 -11.98 3.08 -14.04
CA GLU A 101 -12.76 1.91 -14.43
C GLU A 101 -13.08 1.99 -15.91
N ASP A 102 -12.72 0.95 -16.67
CA ASP A 102 -12.97 0.86 -18.12
C ASP A 102 -12.50 2.11 -18.90
N GLY A 103 -11.36 2.66 -18.49
CA GLY A 103 -10.78 3.84 -19.13
C GLY A 103 -11.42 5.17 -18.72
N VAL A 104 -12.32 5.16 -17.74
CA VAL A 104 -13.04 6.36 -17.27
C VAL A 104 -12.78 6.57 -15.78
N TRP A 105 -12.51 7.81 -15.40
CA TRP A 105 -12.36 8.19 -13.99
C TRP A 105 -13.72 8.43 -13.36
N LYS A 106 -13.96 7.78 -12.22
CA LYS A 106 -15.23 7.90 -11.47
C LYS A 106 -14.92 8.27 -10.02
N ASP A 107 -15.75 9.13 -9.44
CA ASP A 107 -15.63 9.50 -8.04
C ASP A 107 -15.77 8.28 -7.14
N ILE A 108 -14.96 8.23 -6.08
CA ILE A 108 -14.97 7.16 -5.11
C ILE A 108 -14.67 7.70 -3.72
N GLU A 109 -15.23 7.07 -2.70
CA GLU A 109 -14.89 7.31 -1.31
C GLU A 109 -14.03 6.16 -0.78
N LEU A 110 -13.06 6.51 0.04
CA LEU A 110 -12.18 5.53 0.69
C LEU A 110 -12.68 5.16 2.08
#